data_18f479e480ac9375cf01fb192be37a21
#
_entry.id   18f479e480ac9375cf01fb192be37a21
#
_cell.length_a   1.000
_cell.length_b   1.000
_cell.length_c   1.000
_cell.angle_alpha   90.00
_cell.angle_beta   90.00
_cell.angle_gamma   90.00
#
_symmetry.space_group_name_H-M   'P 1'
#
loop_
_entity.id
_entity.type
_entity.pdbx_description
1 polymer ?
#
loop_
_entity_poly.entity_id
_entity_poly.type
_entity_poly.pdbx_seq_one_letter_code
_entity_poly.pdbx_strand_id
1 'polypeptide(L)' 'METYKDHLILSGSSIEKALFLLNKLSQDAIIFVVEEDLKLIGSLTDGDVRRGLLRGLNIKNDVNDIIEKNPKYIFYNE' A
#
# COMPACT_ATOMS: atom_id res chain seq x y z
N MET A 1 15.59 3.82 11.26
CA MET A 1 15.35 2.43 10.96
C MET A 1 13.88 2.21 10.66
N GLU A 2 13.60 1.52 9.57
CA GLU A 2 12.23 1.22 9.20
C GLU A 2 11.66 0.14 10.08
N THR A 3 10.41 0.27 10.43
CA THR A 3 9.69 -0.75 11.17
C THR A 3 8.46 -1.13 10.37
N TYR A 4 7.76 -2.20 10.78
CA TYR A 4 6.58 -2.60 10.05
C TYR A 4 5.53 -1.49 10.06
N LYS A 5 5.51 -0.64 11.07
CA LYS A 5 4.55 0.46 11.12
C LYS A 5 4.77 1.47 10.00
N ASP A 6 5.99 1.58 9.51
CA ASP A 6 6.29 2.49 8.41
C ASP A 6 5.74 1.96 7.09
N HIS A 7 5.30 0.71 7.07
CA HIS A 7 4.79 0.07 5.87
C HIS A 7 3.26 -0.06 5.90
N LEU A 8 2.59 0.61 6.82
CA LEU A 8 1.14 0.50 6.93
C LEU A 8 0.45 1.76 6.44
N ILE A 9 -0.69 1.59 5.79
CA ILE A 9 -1.52 2.70 5.37
C ILE A 9 -2.97 2.30 5.60
N LEU A 10 -3.80 3.23 6.01
CA LEU A 10 -5.18 2.93 6.26
C LEU A 10 -5.98 2.82 4.99
N SER A 11 -6.91 1.87 4.98
CA SER A 11 -7.91 1.75 3.95
C SER A 11 -8.59 3.10 3.75
N GLY A 12 -8.84 3.48 2.54
CA GLY A 12 -9.45 4.77 2.23
C GLY A 12 -8.46 5.90 2.01
N SER A 13 -7.18 5.66 2.28
CA SER A 13 -6.15 6.68 2.01
C SER A 13 -5.98 6.88 0.50
N SER A 14 -5.46 8.03 0.11
CA SER A 14 -5.26 8.33 -1.30
C SER A 14 -4.02 7.65 -1.84
N ILE A 15 -3.98 7.46 -3.14
CA ILE A 15 -2.79 6.95 -3.82
C ILE A 15 -1.63 7.92 -3.60
N GLU A 16 -1.92 9.22 -3.52
CA GLU A 16 -0.88 10.21 -3.25
C GLU A 16 -0.18 9.93 -1.92
N LYS A 17 -0.96 9.60 -0.89
CA LYS A 17 -0.38 9.28 0.41
C LYS A 17 0.49 8.04 0.34
N ALA A 18 0.05 7.04 -0.43
CA ALA A 18 0.84 5.84 -0.63
C ALA A 18 2.17 6.16 -1.31
N LEU A 19 2.16 7.06 -2.28
CA LEU A 19 3.39 7.47 -2.96
C LEU A 19 4.35 8.15 -1.99
N PHE A 20 3.83 8.99 -1.10
CA PHE A 20 4.67 9.61 -0.09
C PHE A 20 5.35 8.55 0.77
N LEU A 21 4.59 7.55 1.20
CA LEU A 21 5.15 6.49 2.04
C LEU A 21 6.18 5.67 1.28
N LEU A 22 5.88 5.31 0.03
CA LEU A 22 6.82 4.54 -0.78
C LEU A 22 8.10 5.32 -1.01
N ASN A 23 7.98 6.63 -1.15
CA ASN A 23 9.16 7.47 -1.38
C ASN A 23 10.07 7.51 -0.16
N LYS A 24 9.52 7.33 1.04
CA LYS A 24 10.32 7.34 2.25
C LYS A 24 10.95 5.99 2.55
N LEU A 25 10.42 4.93 1.98
CA LEU A 25 10.90 3.59 2.26
C LEU A 25 11.98 3.20 1.27
N SER A 26 12.65 2.10 1.56
CA SER A 26 13.68 1.62 0.67
C SER A 26 13.07 1.11 -0.63
N GLN A 27 13.96 0.93 -1.61
CA GLN A 27 13.54 0.45 -2.89
C GLN A 27 12.83 -0.88 -2.76
N ASP A 28 11.87 -1.14 -3.58
CA ASP A 28 11.09 -2.37 -3.59
C ASP A 28 10.25 -2.55 -2.34
N ALA A 29 9.92 -1.47 -1.66
CA ALA A 29 9.12 -1.55 -0.47
C ALA A 29 7.70 -1.97 -0.79
N ILE A 30 7.06 -2.61 0.18
CA ILE A 30 5.67 -3.00 0.10
C ILE A 30 4.93 -2.28 1.19
N ILE A 31 3.76 -1.74 0.86
CA ILE A 31 2.90 -1.12 1.83
C ILE A 31 1.71 -2.03 2.05
N PHE A 32 1.31 -2.19 3.30
CA PHE A 32 0.18 -3.04 3.65
C PHE A 32 -0.99 -2.14 4.01
N VAL A 33 -2.12 -2.38 3.38
CA VAL A 33 -3.32 -1.59 3.61
C VAL A 33 -4.15 -2.28 4.67
N VAL A 34 -4.43 -1.57 5.74
CA VAL A 34 -5.11 -2.14 6.90
C VAL A 34 -6.31 -1.28 7.28
N GLU A 35 -7.22 -1.87 8.01
CA GLU A 35 -8.32 -1.15 8.60
C GLU A 35 -7.92 -0.65 9.97
N GLU A 36 -8.79 0.13 10.60
CA GLU A 36 -8.45 0.74 11.88
C GLU A 36 -8.09 -0.27 12.94
N ASP A 37 -8.63 -1.46 12.86
CA ASP A 37 -8.32 -2.53 13.81
C ASP A 37 -7.09 -3.33 13.37
N LEU A 38 -6.35 -2.83 12.41
CA LEU A 38 -5.15 -3.43 11.85
C LEU A 38 -5.41 -4.70 11.04
N LYS A 39 -6.65 -4.93 10.66
CA LYS A 39 -6.96 -6.06 9.81
C LYS A 39 -6.39 -5.78 8.41
N LEU A 40 -5.59 -6.72 7.93
CA LEU A 40 -4.97 -6.58 6.62
C LEU A 40 -6.00 -6.79 5.52
N ILE A 41 -6.10 -5.86 4.58
CA ILE A 41 -7.00 -6.02 3.45
C ILE A 41 -6.28 -6.11 2.12
N GLY A 42 -5.02 -5.80 2.08
CA GLY A 42 -4.26 -5.95 0.85
C GLY A 42 -2.89 -5.33 0.96
N SER A 43 -2.17 -5.36 -0.15
CA SER A 43 -0.85 -4.76 -0.22
C SER A 43 -0.71 -3.96 -1.50
N LEU A 44 0.27 -3.09 -1.55
CA LEU A 44 0.58 -2.38 -2.78
C LEU A 44 2.06 -2.04 -2.86
N THR A 45 2.53 -1.92 -4.07
CA THR A 45 3.91 -1.57 -4.36
C THR A 45 3.91 -0.41 -5.34
N ASP A 46 5.09 0.11 -5.62
CA ASP A 46 5.24 1.15 -6.63
C ASP A 46 4.70 0.68 -7.99
N GLY A 47 4.91 -0.59 -8.31
CA GLY A 47 4.38 -1.15 -9.56
C GLY A 47 2.86 -1.13 -9.61
N ASP A 48 2.20 -1.41 -8.47
CA ASP A 48 0.75 -1.37 -8.41
C ASP A 48 0.23 0.04 -8.66
N VAL A 49 0.90 1.04 -8.09
CA VAL A 49 0.53 2.43 -8.31
C VAL A 49 0.70 2.78 -9.78
N ARG A 50 1.83 2.41 -10.36
CA ARG A 50 2.12 2.73 -11.76
C ARG A 50 1.06 2.11 -12.66
N ARG A 51 0.70 0.86 -12.44
CA ARG A 51 -0.31 0.19 -13.25
C ARG A 51 -1.68 0.86 -13.09
N GLY A 52 -2.00 1.29 -11.87
CA GLY A 52 -3.26 1.99 -11.62
C GLY A 52 -3.33 3.31 -12.40
N LEU A 53 -2.24 4.06 -12.39
CA LEU A 53 -2.20 5.31 -13.13
C LEU A 53 -2.32 5.07 -14.63
N LEU A 54 -1.72 4.01 -15.14
CA LEU A 54 -1.83 3.66 -16.55
C LEU A 54 -3.24 3.27 -16.93
N ARG A 55 -4.03 2.76 -15.98
CA ARG A 55 -5.42 2.41 -16.25
C ARG A 55 -6.35 3.62 -16.14
N GLY A 56 -5.84 4.77 -15.81
CA GLY A 56 -6.64 5.99 -15.76
C GLY A 56 -6.96 6.50 -14.37
N LEU A 57 -6.49 5.84 -13.34
CA LEU A 57 -6.67 6.36 -11.98
C LEU A 57 -5.74 7.55 -11.77
N ASN A 58 -6.06 8.37 -10.79
CA ASN A 58 -5.18 9.50 -10.48
C ASN A 58 -4.83 9.46 -9.00
N ILE A 59 -3.93 10.33 -8.58
CA ILE A 59 -3.38 10.27 -7.24
C ILE A 59 -4.40 10.58 -6.15
N LYS A 60 -5.55 11.13 -6.51
CA LYS A 60 -6.60 11.40 -5.52
C LYS A 60 -7.50 10.18 -5.31
N ASN A 61 -7.36 9.15 -6.12
CA ASN A 61 -8.15 7.95 -5.94
C ASN A 61 -7.72 7.20 -4.70
N ASP A 62 -8.60 6.34 -4.23
CA ASP A 62 -8.41 5.53 -3.03
C ASP A 62 -7.43 4.40 -3.30
N VAL A 63 -6.55 4.12 -2.33
CA VAL A 63 -5.63 3.00 -2.46
C VAL A 63 -6.35 1.68 -2.68
N ASN A 64 -7.58 1.57 -2.19
CA ASN A 64 -8.36 0.35 -2.35
C ASN A 64 -8.64 0.04 -3.83
N ASP A 65 -8.46 1.01 -4.71
CA ASP A 65 -8.67 0.79 -6.14
C ASP A 65 -7.47 0.11 -6.80
N ILE A 66 -6.35 0.02 -6.11
CA ILE A 66 -5.13 -0.54 -6.70
C ILE A 66 -4.49 -1.64 -5.87
N ILE A 67 -5.05 -2.00 -4.73
CA ILE A 67 -4.40 -2.98 -3.88
C ILE A 67 -4.50 -4.38 -4.45
N GLU A 68 -3.54 -5.19 -4.08
CA GLU A 68 -3.57 -6.62 -4.35
C GLU A 68 -4.30 -7.26 -3.18
N LYS A 69 -5.48 -7.76 -3.42
CA LYS A 69 -6.34 -8.28 -2.36
C LYS A 69 -5.95 -9.66 -1.88
N ASN A 70 -5.15 -10.37 -2.65
CA ASN A 70 -4.65 -11.66 -2.23
C ASN A 70 -3.14 -11.59 -2.23
N PRO A 71 -2.58 -10.87 -1.26
CA PRO A 71 -1.14 -10.65 -1.27
C PRO A 71 -0.39 -11.96 -1.13
N LYS A 72 0.74 -12.02 -1.81
CA LYS A 72 1.55 -13.23 -1.79
C LYS A 72 2.38 -13.33 -0.53
N TYR A 73 2.33 -12.29 0.30
CA TYR A 73 3.18 -12.22 1.46
C TYR A 73 2.42 -12.71 2.68
N ILE A 74 3.08 -13.45 3.49
CA ILE A 74 2.48 -13.98 4.68
C ILE A 74 3.17 -13.40 5.87
N PHE A 75 2.37 -12.88 6.83
CA PHE A 75 2.91 -12.37 8.01
C PHE A 75 2.81 -13.45 9.02
N TYR A 76 3.89 -13.88 9.53
CA TYR A 76 3.87 -14.82 10.55
C TYR A 76 3.92 -14.05 11.76
N ASN A 77 3.08 -14.32 12.70
CA ASN A 77 3.15 -13.76 13.83
C ASN A 77 3.86 -14.41 14.57
N GLU A 78 4.69 -14.34 14.28
CA GLU A 78 5.48 -14.75 14.82
C GLU A 78 5.78 -14.07 15.64
#